data_cc44159175630523c7695bc36385fd02
#
_entry.id   cc44159175630523c7695bc36385fd02
#
_cell.length_a   1.000
_cell.length_b   1.000
_cell.length_c   1.000
_cell.angle_alpha   90.00
_cell.angle_beta   90.00
_cell.angle_gamma   90.00
#
_symmetry.space_group_name_H-M   'P 1'
#
loop_
_entity.id
_entity.type
_entity.pdbx_description
1 polymer ?
#
loop_
_entity_poly.entity_id
_entity_poly.type
_entity_poly.pdbx_seq_one_letter_code
_entity_poly.pdbx_strand_id
1 'polypeptide(L)'
;MAVIIAWDDSDGWYDHVMPPIVNQSNTSLDFLCGSQTDGPGARCGYGPRLPLLLVSPYAKENYVSHALTDQTSILRFIEDHWLGERRVSAISFDNIAGPLDDMFMVRPRMRRLQLDPATGLP
;
A
#
# COMPACT_ATOMS: atom_id res chain seq x y z
N MET A 1 18.20 -0.03 -3.71
CA MET A 1 17.36 0.79 -2.81
C MET A 1 16.04 1.06 -3.49
N ALA A 2 14.94 0.95 -2.77
CA ALA A 2 13.62 1.41 -3.19
C ALA A 2 13.15 2.49 -2.21
N VAL A 3 12.52 3.52 -2.71
CA VAL A 3 11.88 4.58 -1.92
C VAL A 3 10.39 4.48 -2.21
N ILE A 4 9.61 4.31 -1.16
CA ILE A 4 8.15 4.29 -1.24
C ILE A 4 7.66 5.55 -0.52
N ILE A 5 6.84 6.32 -1.22
CA ILE A 5 6.18 7.51 -0.69
C ILE A 5 4.70 7.19 -0.61
N ALA A 6 4.17 7.22 0.59
CA ALA A 6 2.76 6.99 0.88
C ALA A 6 2.24 8.12 1.76
N TRP A 7 0.97 8.41 1.65
CA TRP A 7 0.29 9.38 2.49
C TRP A 7 -0.26 8.67 3.73
N ASP A 8 -0.17 9.33 4.87
CA ASP A 8 -0.65 8.82 6.16
C ASP A 8 -2.17 8.68 6.16
N ASP A 9 -2.84 9.75 5.77
CA ASP A 9 -4.28 9.78 5.61
C ASP A 9 -4.69 10.66 4.43
N SER A 10 -6.00 10.84 4.24
CA SER A 10 -6.50 11.66 3.16
C SER A 10 -6.45 13.17 3.46
N ASP A 11 -6.40 13.55 4.73
CA ASP A 11 -6.57 14.92 5.24
C ASP A 11 -7.60 15.74 4.41
N GLY A 12 -8.64 15.04 4.02
CA GLY A 12 -9.62 15.40 3.01
C GLY A 12 -9.87 14.23 2.06
N TRP A 13 -10.57 14.46 0.98
CA TRP A 13 -10.92 13.42 0.03
C TRP A 13 -10.03 13.49 -1.20
N TYR A 14 -9.24 12.43 -1.44
CA TYR A 14 -8.44 12.31 -2.66
C TYR A 14 -9.33 12.14 -3.90
N ASP A 15 -10.35 11.30 -3.81
CA ASP A 15 -11.33 11.08 -4.88
C ASP A 15 -12.68 10.56 -4.34
N HIS A 16 -13.58 10.19 -5.26
CA HIS A 16 -14.93 9.71 -4.96
C HIS A 16 -15.09 8.20 -5.09
N VAL A 17 -14.02 7.46 -5.35
CA VAL A 17 -14.11 6.01 -5.54
C VAL A 17 -14.25 5.35 -4.18
N MET A 18 -15.38 4.69 -3.97
CA MET A 18 -15.62 3.92 -2.76
C MET A 18 -14.69 2.71 -2.73
N PRO A 19 -13.94 2.51 -1.64
CA PRO A 19 -13.10 1.32 -1.51
C PRO A 19 -13.96 0.06 -1.32
N PRO A 20 -13.39 -1.13 -1.56
CA PRO A 20 -14.01 -2.36 -1.12
C PRO A 20 -14.27 -2.34 0.38
N ILE A 21 -15.44 -2.78 0.79
CA ILE A 21 -15.80 -2.85 2.19
C ILE A 21 -15.23 -4.12 2.78
N VAL A 22 -14.32 -3.96 3.73
CA VAL A 22 -13.79 -5.06 4.53
C VAL A 22 -14.22 -4.81 5.95
N ASN A 23 -14.99 -5.75 6.49
CA ASN A 23 -15.38 -5.71 7.88
C ASN A 23 -16.15 -4.44 8.25
N GLN A 24 -17.31 -4.31 7.64
CA GLN A 24 -18.16 -3.13 7.79
C GLN A 24 -18.45 -2.80 9.26
N SER A 25 -18.35 -1.53 9.61
CA SER A 25 -18.76 -1.02 10.91
C SER A 25 -20.24 -1.30 11.16
N ASN A 26 -20.58 -1.68 12.38
CA ASN A 26 -21.95 -1.85 12.81
C ASN A 26 -22.41 -0.59 13.56
N THR A 27 -23.53 0.00 13.14
CA THR A 27 -24.04 1.26 13.69
C THR A 27 -24.29 1.27 15.20
N SER A 28 -24.53 0.12 15.80
CA SER A 28 -24.66 0.00 17.26
C SER A 28 -23.31 -0.16 17.97
N LEU A 29 -22.22 -0.38 17.21
CA LEU A 29 -20.88 -0.68 17.70
C LEU A 29 -19.79 0.04 16.88
N ASP A 30 -20.07 1.23 16.41
CA ASP A 30 -19.16 1.97 15.49
C ASP A 30 -17.75 2.14 16.06
N PHE A 31 -17.60 2.19 17.37
CA PHE A 31 -16.30 2.27 18.02
C PHE A 31 -15.50 0.95 18.00
N LEU A 32 -16.11 -0.18 17.65
CA LEU A 32 -15.46 -1.50 17.67
C LEU A 32 -15.02 -1.99 16.28
N CYS A 33 -15.38 -1.29 15.22
CA CYS A 33 -15.04 -1.67 13.85
C CYS A 33 -15.31 -3.15 13.55
N GLY A 34 -16.54 -3.46 13.21
CA GLY A 34 -16.99 -4.82 12.93
C GLY A 34 -17.35 -5.63 14.18
N SER A 35 -18.03 -6.72 13.95
CA SER A 35 -18.55 -7.58 15.02
C SER A 35 -17.63 -8.75 15.39
N GLN A 36 -16.51 -8.91 14.68
CA GLN A 36 -15.55 -9.98 14.93
C GLN A 36 -14.41 -9.47 15.80
N THR A 37 -14.05 -10.24 16.81
CA THR A 37 -13.03 -9.86 17.80
C THR A 37 -11.64 -10.44 17.49
N ASP A 38 -11.55 -11.31 16.50
CA ASP A 38 -10.34 -12.05 16.14
C ASP A 38 -10.16 -12.09 14.62
N GLY A 39 -8.92 -12.19 14.19
CA GLY A 39 -8.52 -12.14 12.80
C GLY A 39 -8.56 -10.71 12.20
N PRO A 40 -8.26 -10.55 10.91
CA PRO A 40 -8.37 -9.28 10.21
C PRO A 40 -9.77 -8.66 10.29
N GLY A 41 -10.76 -9.47 10.62
CA GLY A 41 -12.14 -9.08 10.85
C GLY A 41 -12.36 -8.11 12.02
N ALA A 42 -11.40 -7.93 12.93
CA ALA A 42 -11.51 -7.00 14.04
C ALA A 42 -11.31 -5.53 13.65
N ARG A 43 -10.84 -5.25 12.43
CA ARG A 43 -10.58 -3.89 11.95
C ARG A 43 -11.46 -3.54 10.77
N CYS A 44 -11.96 -2.31 10.73
CA CYS A 44 -12.65 -1.78 9.57
C CYS A 44 -11.62 -1.31 8.52
N GLY A 45 -11.96 -1.48 7.29
CA GLY A 45 -11.16 -1.03 6.16
C GLY A 45 -11.93 -1.30 4.86
N TYR A 46 -11.44 -0.94 3.69
CA TYR A 46 -10.32 -0.03 3.52
C TYR A 46 -10.79 1.41 3.73
N GLY A 47 -9.87 2.31 4.09
CA GLY A 47 -10.14 3.75 4.09
C GLY A 47 -10.24 4.34 2.67
N PRO A 48 -10.24 5.67 2.54
CA PRO A 48 -10.24 6.33 1.23
C PRO A 48 -8.98 5.97 0.45
N ARG A 49 -9.06 6.05 -0.88
CA ARG A 49 -7.92 5.77 -1.75
C ARG A 49 -6.85 6.84 -1.58
N LEU A 50 -5.62 6.41 -1.31
CA LEU A 50 -4.46 7.27 -1.13
C LEU A 50 -3.42 7.01 -2.23
N PRO A 51 -2.65 8.03 -2.65
CA PRO A 51 -1.54 7.83 -3.56
C PRO A 51 -0.43 6.99 -2.92
N LEU A 52 0.22 6.15 -3.73
CA LEU A 52 1.46 5.46 -3.40
C LEU A 52 2.41 5.60 -4.58
N LEU A 53 3.62 6.06 -4.32
CA LEU A 53 4.65 6.20 -5.34
C LEU A 53 5.84 5.30 -5.00
N LEU A 54 6.32 4.57 -6.00
CA LEU A 54 7.52 3.75 -5.91
C LEU A 54 8.61 4.33 -6.79
N VAL A 55 9.76 4.64 -6.20
CA VAL A 55 10.96 5.12 -6.89
C VAL A 55 12.10 4.15 -6.65
N SER A 56 12.55 3.47 -7.69
CA SER A 56 13.61 2.47 -7.61
C SER A 56 14.20 2.21 -9.01
N PRO A 57 15.50 1.84 -9.11
CA PRO A 57 16.04 1.27 -10.35
C PRO A 57 15.34 -0.03 -10.79
N TYR A 58 14.62 -0.67 -9.89
CA TYR A 58 13.84 -1.87 -10.14
C TYR A 58 12.36 -1.59 -10.38
N ALA A 59 11.90 -0.36 -10.20
CA ALA A 59 10.52 -0.01 -10.48
C ALA A 59 10.23 -0.03 -11.98
N LYS A 60 9.02 -0.45 -12.35
CA LYS A 60 8.52 -0.33 -13.72
C LYS A 60 8.33 1.14 -14.06
N GLU A 61 8.84 1.55 -15.22
CA GLU A 61 8.67 2.92 -15.72
C GLU A 61 7.26 3.14 -16.27
N ASN A 62 6.68 4.29 -15.99
CA ASN A 62 5.34 4.68 -16.49
C ASN A 62 4.27 3.61 -16.22
N TYR A 63 4.33 3.01 -15.05
CA TYR A 63 3.44 1.92 -14.65
C TYR A 63 2.51 2.35 -13.55
N VAL A 64 1.26 1.97 -13.68
CA VAL A 64 0.24 2.10 -12.62
C VAL A 64 -0.20 0.70 -12.24
N SER A 65 -0.03 0.33 -10.98
CA SER A 65 -0.56 -0.92 -10.45
C SER A 65 -2.08 -0.85 -10.34
N HIS A 66 -2.73 -1.95 -10.69
CA HIS A 66 -4.16 -2.14 -10.49
C HIS A 66 -4.45 -3.17 -9.39
N ALA A 67 -3.43 -3.63 -8.69
CA ALA A 67 -3.61 -4.49 -7.53
C ALA A 67 -4.30 -3.70 -6.41
N LEU A 68 -5.19 -4.37 -5.69
CA LEU A 68 -5.77 -3.80 -4.49
C LEU A 68 -4.71 -3.84 -3.38
N THR A 69 -4.26 -2.67 -2.98
CA THR A 69 -3.24 -2.48 -1.95
C THR A 69 -3.75 -1.55 -0.86
N ASP A 70 -3.13 -1.62 0.29
CA ASP A 70 -3.31 -0.69 1.40
C ASP A 70 -1.94 -0.30 1.99
N GLN A 71 -1.94 0.52 3.03
CA GLN A 71 -0.68 0.95 3.66
C GLN A 71 0.14 -0.22 4.23
N THR A 72 -0.53 -1.29 4.65
CA THR A 72 0.16 -2.49 5.17
C THR A 72 0.77 -3.36 4.07
N SER A 73 0.48 -3.07 2.80
CA SER A 73 1.17 -3.69 1.66
C SER A 73 2.67 -3.42 1.67
N ILE A 74 3.10 -2.28 2.21
CA ILE A 74 4.53 -1.96 2.39
C ILE A 74 5.16 -2.90 3.42
N LEU A 75 4.46 -3.13 4.53
CA LEU A 75 4.90 -4.06 5.56
C LEU A 75 4.96 -5.48 4.99
N ARG A 76 3.88 -5.92 4.34
CA ARG A 76 3.83 -7.22 3.66
C ARG A 76 5.00 -7.43 2.70
N PHE A 77 5.34 -6.43 1.89
CA PHE A 77 6.47 -6.50 0.97
C PHE A 77 7.80 -6.76 1.71
N ILE A 78 8.00 -6.13 2.88
CA ILE A 78 9.18 -6.37 3.72
C ILE A 78 9.16 -7.79 4.29
N GLU A 79 8.04 -8.25 4.77
CA GLU A 79 7.86 -9.57 5.35
C GLU A 79 8.12 -10.68 4.33
N ASP A 80 7.57 -10.54 3.14
CA ASP A 80 7.71 -11.52 2.05
C ASP A 80 9.16 -11.63 1.58
N HIS A 81 9.90 -10.52 1.53
CA HIS A 81 11.25 -10.52 0.97
C HIS A 81 12.38 -10.75 1.99
N TRP A 82 12.18 -10.41 3.26
CA TRP A 82 13.26 -10.46 4.25
C TRP A 82 12.91 -11.22 5.53
N LEU A 83 11.64 -11.48 5.80
CA LEU A 83 11.21 -12.14 7.04
C LEU A 83 10.59 -13.52 6.82
N GLY A 84 10.74 -14.09 5.62
CA GLY A 84 10.22 -15.42 5.30
C GLY A 84 8.69 -15.51 5.38
N GLU A 85 8.01 -14.48 4.90
CA GLU A 85 6.53 -14.39 4.84
C GLU A 85 5.85 -14.39 6.23
N ARG A 86 6.60 -14.07 7.28
CA ARG A 86 6.02 -13.99 8.63
C ARG A 86 5.28 -12.68 8.81
N ARG A 87 4.00 -12.79 9.12
CA ARG A 87 3.13 -11.66 9.41
C ARG A 87 3.29 -11.18 10.85
N VAL A 88 2.99 -9.91 11.09
CA VAL A 88 3.05 -9.33 12.44
C VAL A 88 2.13 -10.09 13.40
N SER A 89 0.92 -10.37 12.97
CA SER A 89 -0.01 -11.21 13.72
C SER A 89 -1.12 -11.76 12.82
N ALA A 90 -1.85 -12.75 13.30
CA ALA A 90 -3.01 -13.31 12.58
C ALA A 90 -4.15 -12.30 12.37
N ILE A 91 -4.18 -11.22 13.17
CA ILE A 91 -5.22 -10.18 13.10
C ILE A 91 -4.74 -8.89 12.43
N SER A 92 -3.53 -8.86 11.91
CA SER A 92 -2.96 -7.69 11.22
C SER A 92 -3.41 -7.64 9.76
N PHE A 93 -3.59 -6.44 9.23
CA PHE A 93 -4.02 -6.22 7.84
C PHE A 93 -2.99 -6.67 6.81
N ASP A 94 -1.70 -6.78 7.16
CA ASP A 94 -0.66 -7.35 6.30
C ASP A 94 -0.97 -8.78 5.83
N ASN A 95 -1.81 -9.53 6.56
CA ASN A 95 -2.30 -10.84 6.11
C ASN A 95 -3.15 -10.78 4.85
N ILE A 96 -3.94 -9.72 4.69
CA ILE A 96 -4.88 -9.57 3.57
C ILE A 96 -4.45 -8.49 2.57
N ALA A 97 -3.43 -7.70 2.90
CA ALA A 97 -2.89 -6.67 2.03
C ALA A 97 -2.46 -7.23 0.68
N GLY A 98 -2.65 -6.48 -0.39
CA GLY A 98 -2.15 -6.86 -1.70
C GLY A 98 -0.62 -6.76 -1.79
N PRO A 99 0.03 -7.57 -2.65
CA PRO A 99 1.46 -7.48 -2.88
C PRO A 99 1.83 -6.24 -3.72
N LEU A 100 3.07 -5.78 -3.60
CA LEU A 100 3.63 -4.70 -4.43
C LEU A 100 4.51 -5.22 -5.57
N ASP A 101 4.65 -6.52 -5.71
CA ASP A 101 5.60 -7.16 -6.64
C ASP A 101 5.36 -6.80 -8.10
N ASP A 102 4.11 -6.56 -8.48
CA ASP A 102 3.74 -6.16 -9.83
C ASP A 102 4.33 -4.79 -10.25
N MET A 103 4.76 -3.97 -9.28
CA MET A 103 5.42 -2.68 -9.53
C MET A 103 6.92 -2.83 -9.82
N PHE A 104 7.51 -4.00 -9.58
CA PHE A 104 8.94 -4.23 -9.72
C PHE A 104 9.29 -5.04 -10.98
N MET A 105 10.54 -4.89 -11.40
CA MET A 105 11.17 -5.67 -12.47
C MET A 105 12.26 -6.56 -11.90
N VAL A 106 12.45 -7.72 -12.51
CA VAL A 106 13.52 -8.67 -12.14
C VAL A 106 14.92 -8.08 -12.37
N ARG A 107 15.07 -7.20 -13.36
CA ARG A 107 16.36 -6.56 -13.70
C ARG A 107 16.25 -5.05 -13.61
N PRO A 108 17.18 -4.37 -12.94
CA PRO A 108 17.15 -2.92 -12.84
C PRO A 108 17.40 -2.28 -14.20
N ARG A 109 16.67 -1.22 -14.50
CA ARG A 109 17.02 -0.30 -15.58
C ARG A 109 17.85 0.84 -14.97
N MET A 110 19.15 0.79 -15.20
CA MET A 110 20.04 1.87 -14.79
C MET A 110 20.09 2.97 -15.86
N ARG A 111 19.02 3.70 -16.06
CA ARG A 111 19.10 5.01 -16.70
C ARG A 111 19.41 6.05 -15.62
N ARG A 112 20.61 6.61 -15.67
CA ARG A 112 20.86 7.85 -14.91
C ARG A 112 20.04 8.96 -15.57
N LEU A 113 18.94 9.32 -14.97
CA LEU A 113 18.28 10.58 -15.28
C LEU A 113 19.06 11.68 -14.56
N GLN A 114 19.72 12.53 -15.34
CA GLN A 114 20.39 13.70 -14.79
C GLN A 114 19.54 14.90 -15.15
N LEU A 115 18.97 15.53 -14.16
CA LEU A 115 18.15 16.72 -14.34
C LEU A 115 19.02 17.96 -14.24
N ASP A 116 18.73 18.95 -15.06
CA ASP A 116 19.27 20.28 -14.91
C ASP A 116 18.79 20.88 -13.58
N PRO A 117 19.71 21.32 -12.69
CA PRO A 117 19.33 21.79 -11.36
C PRO A 117 18.53 23.11 -11.36
N ALA A 118 18.57 23.87 -12.44
CA ALA A 118 17.85 25.13 -12.54
C ALA A 118 16.44 24.96 -13.13
N THR A 119 16.26 24.01 -14.06
CA THR A 119 15.00 23.81 -14.78
C THR A 119 14.23 22.59 -14.34
N GLY A 120 14.89 21.61 -13.69
CA GLY A 120 14.33 20.32 -13.36
C GLY A 120 14.04 19.41 -14.56
N LEU A 121 14.47 19.78 -15.74
CA LEU A 121 14.29 19.02 -16.97
C LEU A 121 15.51 18.13 -17.28
N PRO A 122 15.33 16.99 -18.02
CA PRO A 122 16.44 16.15 -18.46
C PRO A 122 17.35 16.85 -19.46
#